data_9125c797c6c8f860ac701834d4c9a6a8
#
_entry.id   9125c797c6c8f860ac701834d4c9a6a8
#
_cell.length_a   1.000
_cell.length_b   1.000
_cell.length_c   1.000
_cell.angle_alpha   90.00
_cell.angle_beta   90.00
_cell.angle_gamma   90.00
#
_symmetry.space_group_name_H-M   'P 1'
#
loop_
_entity.id
_entity.type
_entity.pdbx_description
1 polymer ?
#
loop_
_entity_poly.entity_id
_entity_poly.type
_entity_poly.pdbx_seq_one_letter_code
_entity_poly.pdbx_strand_id
1 'polypeptide(L)'
;RNLLTWAMRLGGGPAIVPVALAAVLGVLTVRLSNDAALRPLRSALLSSVLLFAAGGVIGVFIHGSNVRIPAHYHGSIVGVTLALMGAVYRILPALGYQAPQGRMATLQPWLYGMGQLMHIIGLVWSGGYGVQRKVAGTDQVLRSTAEVAGMGLMGLGGLIAIIGGLLFVVVVLRAMRQPQAVSH
;
A
#
# COMPACT_ATOMS: atom_id res chain seq x y z
N ARG A 1 13.82 -8.83 28.41
CA ARG A 1 13.85 -8.30 27.03
C ARG A 1 13.56 -9.40 25.99
N ASN A 2 14.22 -10.57 26.11
CA ASN A 2 14.04 -11.69 25.17
C ASN A 2 12.62 -12.28 25.22
N LEU A 3 12.02 -12.43 26.42
CA LEU A 3 10.67 -12.95 26.59
C LEU A 3 9.62 -12.07 25.88
N LEU A 4 9.74 -10.75 26.01
CA LEU A 4 8.82 -9.80 25.37
C LEU A 4 8.94 -9.85 23.83
N THR A 5 10.16 -9.97 23.31
CA THR A 5 10.41 -10.13 21.88
C THR A 5 9.81 -11.43 21.35
N TRP A 6 9.96 -12.53 22.06
CA TRP A 6 9.35 -13.81 21.71
C TRP A 6 7.83 -13.77 21.79
N ALA A 7 7.27 -13.16 22.86
CA ALA A 7 5.82 -12.99 23.00
C ALA A 7 5.23 -12.17 21.84
N MET A 8 5.89 -11.09 21.42
CA MET A 8 5.47 -10.31 20.24
C MET A 8 5.55 -11.10 18.95
N ARG A 9 6.62 -11.89 18.73
CA ARG A 9 6.77 -12.74 17.54
C ARG A 9 5.73 -13.84 17.49
N LEU A 10 5.48 -14.52 18.59
CA LEU A 10 4.51 -15.62 18.67
C LEU A 10 3.06 -15.10 18.72
N GLY A 11 2.80 -14.00 19.42
CA GLY A 11 1.45 -13.43 19.51
C GLY A 11 1.03 -12.67 18.25
N GLY A 12 1.94 -11.90 17.64
CA GLY A 12 1.65 -11.14 16.42
C GLY A 12 1.65 -11.98 15.14
N GLY A 13 2.53 -12.99 15.05
CA GLY A 13 2.67 -13.83 13.87
C GLY A 13 1.40 -14.63 13.53
N PRO A 14 0.84 -15.46 14.42
CA PRO A 14 -0.36 -16.23 14.14
C PRO A 14 -1.61 -15.40 13.86
N ALA A 15 -1.72 -14.19 14.43
CA ALA A 15 -2.87 -13.31 14.20
C ALA A 15 -3.01 -12.89 12.71
N ILE A 16 -1.92 -12.90 11.94
CA ILE A 16 -1.95 -12.57 10.50
C ILE A 16 -2.57 -13.70 9.65
N VAL A 17 -2.55 -14.96 10.13
CA VAL A 17 -3.00 -16.11 9.35
C VAL A 17 -4.46 -16.00 8.91
N PRO A 18 -5.45 -15.72 9.78
CA PRO A 18 -6.84 -15.57 9.35
C PRO A 18 -7.02 -14.39 8.41
N VAL A 19 -6.28 -13.30 8.60
CA VAL A 19 -6.34 -12.13 7.71
C VAL A 19 -5.74 -12.47 6.35
N ALA A 20 -4.60 -13.15 6.31
CA ALA A 20 -3.98 -13.59 5.05
C ALA A 20 -4.88 -14.57 4.31
N LEU A 21 -5.49 -15.54 5.02
CA LEU A 21 -6.43 -16.48 4.43
C LEU A 21 -7.65 -15.78 3.84
N ALA A 22 -8.27 -14.85 4.59
CA ALA A 22 -9.39 -14.05 4.11
C ALA A 22 -9.01 -13.21 2.88
N ALA A 23 -7.81 -12.60 2.86
CA ALA A 23 -7.30 -11.85 1.73
C ALA A 23 -7.09 -12.73 0.49
N VAL A 24 -6.49 -13.92 0.65
CA VAL A 24 -6.30 -14.90 -0.44
C VAL A 24 -7.62 -15.36 -0.99
N LEU A 25 -8.56 -15.77 -0.14
CA LEU A 25 -9.90 -16.18 -0.56
C LEU A 25 -10.64 -15.04 -1.27
N GLY A 26 -10.55 -13.81 -0.76
CA GLY A 26 -11.09 -12.61 -1.40
C GLY A 26 -10.49 -12.37 -2.79
N VAL A 27 -9.17 -12.48 -2.94
CA VAL A 27 -8.49 -12.36 -4.24
C VAL A 27 -8.97 -13.44 -5.21
N LEU A 28 -9.06 -14.69 -4.78
CA LEU A 28 -9.51 -15.80 -5.62
C LEU A 28 -10.97 -15.59 -6.07
N THR A 29 -11.85 -15.26 -5.15
CA THR A 29 -13.28 -15.01 -5.45
C THR A 29 -13.46 -13.86 -6.44
N VAL A 30 -12.77 -12.74 -6.21
CA VAL A 30 -12.86 -11.56 -7.08
C VAL A 30 -12.17 -11.80 -8.43
N ARG A 31 -11.13 -12.64 -8.49
CA ARG A 31 -10.44 -12.99 -9.74
C ARG A 31 -11.32 -13.85 -10.66
N LEU A 32 -12.17 -14.69 -10.10
CA LEU A 32 -13.09 -15.53 -10.85
C LEU A 32 -14.29 -14.77 -11.44
N SER A 33 -14.54 -13.56 -10.97
CA SER A 33 -15.61 -12.69 -11.48
C SER A 33 -15.16 -11.93 -12.73
N ASN A 34 -15.91 -12.01 -13.82
CA ASN A 34 -15.71 -11.21 -15.03
C ASN A 34 -16.41 -9.84 -14.98
N ASP A 35 -17.07 -9.51 -13.88
CA ASP A 35 -17.81 -8.26 -13.75
C ASP A 35 -16.87 -7.04 -13.79
N ALA A 36 -17.10 -6.19 -14.79
CA ALA A 36 -16.35 -4.96 -14.98
C ALA A 36 -16.53 -3.96 -13.82
N ALA A 37 -17.65 -4.00 -13.12
CA ALA A 37 -17.94 -3.15 -11.97
C ALA A 37 -17.04 -3.48 -10.77
N LEU A 38 -16.53 -4.71 -10.68
CA LEU A 38 -15.65 -5.14 -9.60
C LEU A 38 -14.15 -4.85 -9.88
N ARG A 39 -13.80 -4.37 -11.07
CA ARG A 39 -12.38 -4.11 -11.42
C ARG A 39 -11.68 -3.13 -10.46
N PRO A 40 -12.27 -2.00 -10.05
CA PRO A 40 -11.62 -1.09 -9.09
C PRO A 40 -11.39 -1.75 -7.72
N LEU A 41 -12.36 -2.52 -7.24
CA LEU A 41 -12.25 -3.26 -5.97
C LEU A 41 -11.17 -4.33 -6.04
N ARG A 42 -11.09 -5.06 -7.17
CA ARG A 42 -10.02 -6.04 -7.44
C ARG A 42 -8.65 -5.38 -7.41
N SER A 43 -8.50 -4.24 -8.10
CA SER A 43 -7.25 -3.48 -8.12
C SER A 43 -6.83 -3.05 -6.72
N ALA A 44 -7.76 -2.54 -5.92
CA ALA A 44 -7.50 -2.14 -4.54
C ALA A 44 -7.09 -3.34 -3.66
N LEU A 45 -7.80 -4.46 -3.76
CA LEU A 45 -7.49 -5.66 -3.00
C LEU A 45 -6.12 -6.24 -3.37
N LEU A 46 -5.84 -6.40 -4.67
CA LEU A 46 -4.57 -6.95 -5.14
C LEU A 46 -3.38 -6.05 -4.77
N SER A 47 -3.51 -4.73 -4.98
CA SER A 47 -2.45 -3.78 -4.61
C SER A 47 -2.23 -3.75 -3.10
N SER A 48 -3.30 -3.82 -2.30
CA SER A 48 -3.24 -3.89 -0.84
C SER A 48 -2.48 -5.13 -0.35
N VAL A 49 -2.89 -6.32 -0.82
CA VAL A 49 -2.26 -7.59 -0.42
C VAL A 49 -0.80 -7.63 -0.83
N LEU A 50 -0.49 -7.21 -2.07
CA LEU A 50 0.89 -7.17 -2.58
C LEU A 50 1.78 -6.26 -1.71
N LEU A 51 1.32 -5.06 -1.43
CA LEU A 51 2.11 -4.09 -0.67
C LEU A 51 2.25 -4.49 0.80
N PHE A 52 1.18 -5.00 1.42
CA PHE A 52 1.20 -5.51 2.78
C PHE A 52 2.16 -6.70 2.92
N ALA A 53 2.11 -7.64 1.98
CA ALA A 53 3.03 -8.78 1.95
C ALA A 53 4.48 -8.35 1.77
N ALA A 54 4.76 -7.40 0.86
CA ALA A 54 6.09 -6.83 0.68
C ALA A 54 6.61 -6.17 1.97
N GLY A 55 5.76 -5.39 2.65
CA GLY A 55 6.09 -4.81 3.95
C GLY A 55 6.39 -5.88 5.01
N GLY A 56 5.58 -6.93 5.08
CA GLY A 56 5.79 -8.07 5.98
C GLY A 56 7.13 -8.77 5.74
N VAL A 57 7.44 -9.09 4.49
CA VAL A 57 8.72 -9.70 4.09
C VAL A 57 9.92 -8.82 4.50
N ILE A 58 9.84 -7.51 4.21
CA ILE A 58 10.89 -6.56 4.63
C ILE A 58 11.10 -6.61 6.15
N GLY A 59 10.01 -6.70 6.92
CA GLY A 59 10.03 -6.77 8.38
C GLY A 59 10.89 -7.91 8.94
N VAL A 60 10.87 -9.08 8.26
CA VAL A 60 11.68 -10.25 8.65
C VAL A 60 13.18 -9.99 8.52
N PHE A 61 13.58 -9.16 7.53
CA PHE A 61 14.99 -8.87 7.21
C PHE A 61 15.51 -7.57 7.81
N ILE A 62 14.82 -7.00 8.80
CA ILE A 62 15.30 -5.80 9.50
C ILE A 62 16.44 -6.18 10.44
N HIS A 63 17.61 -5.60 10.19
CA HIS A 63 18.77 -5.66 11.08
C HIS A 63 19.30 -4.24 11.32
N GLY A 64 19.54 -3.89 12.59
CA GLY A 64 20.04 -2.57 12.98
C GLY A 64 19.03 -1.43 12.85
N SER A 65 19.53 -0.18 12.89
CA SER A 65 18.72 1.04 12.85
C SER A 65 18.96 1.80 11.55
N ASN A 66 18.31 1.37 10.46
CA ASN A 66 18.44 1.97 9.15
C ASN A 66 17.04 2.20 8.49
N VAL A 67 17.04 2.70 7.25
CA VAL A 67 15.80 3.03 6.52
C VAL A 67 14.97 1.81 6.07
N ARG A 68 15.41 0.57 6.32
CA ARG A 68 14.56 -0.63 6.15
C ARG A 68 13.39 -0.66 7.13
N ILE A 69 13.55 -0.04 8.31
CA ILE A 69 12.45 0.08 9.29
C ILE A 69 11.29 0.90 8.72
N PRO A 70 11.48 2.13 8.23
CA PRO A 70 10.41 2.85 7.54
C PRO A 70 9.90 2.12 6.29
N ALA A 71 10.73 1.41 5.53
CA ALA A 71 10.27 0.61 4.40
C ALA A 71 9.22 -0.44 4.82
N HIS A 72 9.46 -1.17 5.92
CA HIS A 72 8.49 -2.10 6.50
C HIS A 72 7.18 -1.39 6.87
N TYR A 73 7.25 -0.25 7.56
CA TYR A 73 6.05 0.49 7.94
C TYR A 73 5.26 0.99 6.74
N HIS A 74 5.93 1.57 5.75
CA HIS A 74 5.25 2.02 4.52
C HIS A 74 4.58 0.86 3.78
N GLY A 75 5.23 -0.28 3.66
CA GLY A 75 4.61 -1.44 3.04
C GLY A 75 3.36 -1.91 3.80
N SER A 76 3.48 -2.09 5.11
CA SER A 76 2.40 -2.64 5.93
C SER A 76 1.24 -1.64 6.09
N ILE A 77 1.50 -0.39 6.49
CA ILE A 77 0.47 0.61 6.78
C ILE A 77 -0.23 1.04 5.48
N VAL A 78 0.52 1.27 4.42
CA VAL A 78 -0.06 1.70 3.15
C VAL A 78 -0.80 0.56 2.45
N GLY A 79 -0.40 -0.70 2.67
CA GLY A 79 -1.21 -1.85 2.28
C GLY A 79 -2.60 -1.80 2.89
N VAL A 80 -2.71 -1.51 4.19
CA VAL A 80 -4.00 -1.31 4.88
C VAL A 80 -4.73 -0.08 4.32
N THR A 81 -4.03 1.02 4.04
CA THR A 81 -4.63 2.22 3.43
C THR A 81 -5.30 1.89 2.09
N LEU A 82 -4.67 1.08 1.25
CA LEU A 82 -5.25 0.61 -0.02
C LEU A 82 -6.51 -0.23 0.20
N ALA A 83 -6.54 -1.10 1.21
CA ALA A 83 -7.74 -1.84 1.57
C ALA A 83 -8.88 -0.89 1.97
N LEU A 84 -8.58 0.15 2.77
CA LEU A 84 -9.55 1.17 3.16
C LEU A 84 -10.04 2.00 1.96
N MET A 85 -9.17 2.34 1.01
CA MET A 85 -9.58 2.98 -0.25
C MET A 85 -10.58 2.10 -1.02
N GLY A 86 -10.32 0.79 -1.11
CA GLY A 86 -11.25 -0.18 -1.68
C GLY A 86 -12.57 -0.27 -0.91
N ALA A 87 -12.52 -0.23 0.42
CA ALA A 87 -13.71 -0.19 1.26
C ALA A 87 -14.56 1.06 0.99
N VAL A 88 -13.94 2.23 0.83
CA VAL A 88 -14.65 3.47 0.43
C VAL A 88 -15.36 3.26 -0.90
N TYR A 89 -14.70 2.69 -1.91
CA TYR A 89 -15.31 2.40 -3.21
C TYR A 89 -16.54 1.47 -3.08
N ARG A 90 -16.47 0.51 -2.16
CA ARG A 90 -17.58 -0.43 -1.90
C ARG A 90 -18.75 0.18 -1.14
N ILE A 91 -18.49 1.15 -0.26
CA ILE A 91 -19.48 1.77 0.61
C ILE A 91 -20.25 2.89 -0.10
N LEU A 92 -19.65 3.60 -1.06
CA LEU A 92 -20.28 4.72 -1.76
C LEU A 92 -21.68 4.39 -2.31
N PRO A 93 -21.92 3.24 -2.97
CA PRO A 93 -23.27 2.88 -3.42
C PRO A 93 -24.26 2.68 -2.27
N ALA A 94 -23.84 2.15 -1.13
CA ALA A 94 -24.69 1.98 0.03
C ALA A 94 -25.11 3.32 0.68
N LEU A 95 -24.33 4.38 0.40
CA LEU A 95 -24.62 5.76 0.81
C LEU A 95 -25.46 6.53 -0.24
N GLY A 96 -25.92 5.87 -1.31
CA GLY A 96 -26.73 6.49 -2.36
C GLY A 96 -25.93 7.20 -3.46
N TYR A 97 -24.61 7.01 -3.51
CA TYR A 97 -23.75 7.56 -4.56
C TYR A 97 -23.46 6.52 -5.66
N GLN A 98 -22.92 6.96 -6.78
CA GLN A 98 -22.50 6.01 -7.82
C GLN A 98 -21.28 5.18 -7.39
N ALA A 99 -21.26 3.92 -7.85
CA ALA A 99 -20.06 3.10 -7.70
C ALA A 99 -18.92 3.69 -8.53
N PRO A 100 -17.69 3.85 -7.96
CA PRO A 100 -16.52 4.22 -8.75
C PRO A 100 -16.24 3.18 -9.83
N GLN A 101 -16.28 3.60 -11.10
CA GLN A 101 -16.11 2.71 -12.25
C GLN A 101 -15.18 3.30 -13.31
N GLY A 102 -14.83 2.47 -14.30
CA GLY A 102 -14.03 2.88 -15.42
C GLY A 102 -12.51 2.83 -15.17
N ARG A 103 -11.76 3.27 -16.18
CA ARG A 103 -10.29 3.15 -16.17
C ARG A 103 -9.62 3.89 -15.02
N MET A 104 -10.10 5.09 -14.70
CA MET A 104 -9.51 5.93 -13.65
C MET A 104 -9.62 5.26 -12.27
N ALA A 105 -10.81 4.76 -11.92
CA ALA A 105 -11.04 4.05 -10.66
C ALA A 105 -10.24 2.74 -10.56
N THR A 106 -10.05 2.05 -11.71
CA THR A 106 -9.26 0.81 -11.77
C THR A 106 -7.76 1.05 -11.67
N LEU A 107 -7.26 2.12 -12.31
CA LEU A 107 -5.82 2.45 -12.31
C LEU A 107 -5.36 3.08 -10.98
N GLN A 108 -6.25 3.79 -10.29
CA GLN A 108 -5.89 4.54 -9.08
C GLN A 108 -5.19 3.68 -8.02
N PRO A 109 -5.73 2.50 -7.61
CA PRO A 109 -5.08 1.68 -6.59
C PRO A 109 -3.72 1.15 -7.06
N TRP A 110 -3.59 0.81 -8.35
CA TRP A 110 -2.31 0.38 -8.92
C TRP A 110 -1.29 1.50 -8.92
N LEU A 111 -1.67 2.71 -9.33
CA LEU A 111 -0.78 3.86 -9.35
C LEU A 111 -0.26 4.19 -7.94
N TYR A 112 -1.17 4.21 -6.96
CA TYR A 112 -0.82 4.43 -5.56
C TYR A 112 0.06 3.30 -5.01
N GLY A 113 -0.33 2.05 -5.23
CA GLY A 113 0.37 0.87 -4.73
C GLY A 113 1.77 0.69 -5.36
N MET A 114 1.89 0.86 -6.68
CA MET A 114 3.18 0.77 -7.37
C MET A 114 4.12 1.90 -6.98
N GLY A 115 3.60 3.14 -6.83
CA GLY A 115 4.39 4.25 -6.30
C GLY A 115 4.95 3.93 -4.91
N GLN A 116 4.12 3.41 -4.03
CA GLN A 116 4.56 2.98 -2.69
C GLN A 116 5.51 1.79 -2.73
N LEU A 117 5.32 0.84 -3.65
CA LEU A 117 6.26 -0.26 -3.83
C LEU A 117 7.64 0.24 -4.26
N MET A 118 7.71 1.17 -5.22
CA MET A 118 8.96 1.83 -5.61
C MET A 118 9.60 2.57 -4.43
N HIS A 119 8.79 3.27 -3.63
CA HIS A 119 9.24 3.99 -2.45
C HIS A 119 9.91 3.04 -1.44
N ILE A 120 9.27 1.92 -1.09
CA ILE A 120 9.84 0.97 -0.14
C ILE A 120 11.04 0.21 -0.69
N ILE A 121 11.08 -0.09 -2.00
CA ILE A 121 12.26 -0.68 -2.65
C ILE A 121 13.44 0.27 -2.55
N GLY A 122 13.24 1.57 -2.82
CA GLY A 122 14.28 2.58 -2.68
C GLY A 122 14.83 2.67 -1.25
N LEU A 123 13.95 2.60 -0.24
CA LEU A 123 14.35 2.55 1.17
C LEU A 123 15.11 1.27 1.53
N VAL A 124 14.65 0.11 1.06
CA VAL A 124 15.37 -1.17 1.29
C VAL A 124 16.75 -1.15 0.65
N TRP A 125 16.83 -0.64 -0.58
CA TRP A 125 18.09 -0.49 -1.31
C TRP A 125 19.06 0.40 -0.52
N SER A 126 18.65 1.63 -0.21
CA SER A 126 19.48 2.58 0.55
C SER A 126 19.88 2.04 1.93
N GLY A 127 18.94 1.37 2.62
CA GLY A 127 19.22 0.73 3.90
C GLY A 127 20.22 -0.42 3.81
N GLY A 128 20.36 -1.06 2.65
CA GLY A 128 21.39 -2.06 2.37
C GLY A 128 22.79 -1.48 2.37
N TYR A 129 22.92 -0.21 2.04
CA TYR A 129 24.19 0.56 2.08
C TYR A 129 24.38 1.32 3.39
N GLY A 130 23.51 1.12 4.40
CA GLY A 130 23.68 1.68 5.73
C GLY A 130 23.06 3.07 5.93
N VAL A 131 22.26 3.57 4.99
CA VAL A 131 21.56 4.85 5.15
C VAL A 131 20.71 4.83 6.44
N GLN A 132 21.01 5.80 7.32
CA GLN A 132 20.40 5.88 8.65
C GLN A 132 18.99 6.44 8.59
N ARG A 133 18.13 5.94 9.46
CA ARG A 133 16.80 6.54 9.70
C ARG A 133 16.92 7.73 10.65
N LYS A 134 15.93 8.61 10.63
CA LYS A 134 15.82 9.79 11.51
C LYS A 134 16.95 10.80 11.34
N VAL A 135 17.61 10.79 10.19
CA VAL A 135 18.59 11.79 9.79
C VAL A 135 18.02 12.54 8.60
N ALA A 136 18.10 13.85 8.59
CA ALA A 136 17.56 14.68 7.51
C ALA A 136 18.43 15.94 7.32
N GLY A 137 18.23 16.60 6.17
CA GLY A 137 18.97 17.82 5.84
C GLY A 137 20.45 17.60 5.68
N THR A 138 21.27 18.49 6.19
CA THR A 138 22.74 18.48 6.09
C THR A 138 23.41 17.30 6.78
N ASP A 139 22.74 16.69 7.76
CA ASP A 139 23.25 15.52 8.49
C ASP A 139 23.11 14.22 7.69
N GLN A 140 22.28 14.23 6.64
CA GLN A 140 22.09 13.08 5.77
C GLN A 140 23.15 13.05 4.69
N VAL A 141 24.30 12.44 4.97
CA VAL A 141 25.39 12.29 4.01
C VAL A 141 25.16 11.00 3.21
N LEU A 142 24.89 11.15 1.91
CA LEU A 142 24.89 10.04 0.95
C LEU A 142 26.31 9.94 0.36
N ARG A 143 26.97 8.79 0.59
CA ARG A 143 28.40 8.61 0.31
C ARG A 143 28.67 7.90 -1.02
N SER A 144 27.66 7.31 -1.63
CA SER A 144 27.81 6.55 -2.87
C SER A 144 26.68 6.82 -3.85
N THR A 145 26.97 6.61 -5.14
CA THR A 145 25.95 6.68 -6.21
C THR A 145 24.80 5.71 -5.96
N ALA A 146 25.07 4.56 -5.35
CA ALA A 146 24.04 3.57 -5.03
C ALA A 146 23.06 4.08 -3.96
N GLU A 147 23.55 4.80 -2.93
CA GLU A 147 22.70 5.44 -1.94
C GLU A 147 21.83 6.53 -2.56
N VAL A 148 22.43 7.37 -3.42
CA VAL A 148 21.71 8.42 -4.16
C VAL A 148 20.64 7.82 -5.05
N ALA A 149 20.94 6.75 -5.81
CA ALA A 149 19.99 6.07 -6.67
C ALA A 149 18.82 5.46 -5.88
N GLY A 150 19.09 4.82 -4.74
CA GLY A 150 18.06 4.27 -3.87
C GLY A 150 17.13 5.35 -3.30
N MET A 151 17.69 6.46 -2.82
CA MET A 151 16.92 7.60 -2.32
C MET A 151 16.15 8.31 -3.44
N GLY A 152 16.72 8.39 -4.65
CA GLY A 152 16.03 8.88 -5.84
C GLY A 152 14.81 8.02 -6.21
N LEU A 153 14.96 6.68 -6.19
CA LEU A 153 13.88 5.75 -6.42
C LEU A 153 12.78 5.89 -5.35
N MET A 154 13.16 6.05 -4.08
CA MET A 154 12.24 6.36 -2.99
C MET A 154 11.46 7.63 -3.27
N GLY A 155 12.13 8.72 -3.64
CA GLY A 155 11.48 10.00 -3.92
C GLY A 155 10.54 9.94 -5.11
N LEU A 156 10.95 9.30 -6.22
CA LEU A 156 10.11 9.10 -7.40
C LEU A 156 8.88 8.25 -7.07
N GLY A 157 9.04 7.16 -6.33
CA GLY A 157 7.94 6.33 -5.87
C GLY A 157 6.95 7.10 -5.00
N GLY A 158 7.46 7.94 -4.09
CA GLY A 158 6.64 8.83 -3.27
C GLY A 158 5.82 9.82 -4.10
N LEU A 159 6.41 10.43 -5.11
CA LEU A 159 5.71 11.34 -6.02
C LEU A 159 4.57 10.63 -6.78
N ILE A 160 4.84 9.44 -7.33
CA ILE A 160 3.81 8.62 -8.01
C ILE A 160 2.68 8.26 -7.04
N ALA A 161 3.02 7.91 -5.80
CA ALA A 161 2.02 7.61 -4.77
C ALA A 161 1.15 8.84 -4.44
N ILE A 162 1.73 10.03 -4.34
CA ILE A 162 0.96 11.29 -4.14
C ILE A 162 -0.05 11.47 -5.28
N ILE A 163 0.38 11.29 -6.53
CA ILE A 163 -0.53 11.38 -7.69
C ILE A 163 -1.65 10.34 -7.58
N GLY A 164 -1.34 9.10 -7.19
CA GLY A 164 -2.33 8.05 -6.95
C GLY A 164 -3.31 8.38 -5.82
N GLY A 165 -2.84 9.03 -4.75
CA GLY A 165 -3.66 9.52 -3.64
C GLY A 165 -4.61 10.65 -4.06
N LEU A 166 -4.11 11.63 -4.82
CA LEU A 166 -4.94 12.71 -5.39
C LEU A 166 -5.99 12.14 -6.34
N LEU A 167 -5.63 11.15 -7.16
CA LEU A 167 -6.55 10.49 -8.06
C LEU A 167 -7.67 9.76 -7.30
N PHE A 168 -7.38 9.17 -6.13
CA PHE A 168 -8.42 8.62 -5.25
C PHE A 168 -9.46 9.67 -4.85
N VAL A 169 -9.02 10.84 -4.40
CA VAL A 169 -9.92 11.95 -4.04
C VAL A 169 -10.78 12.35 -5.25
N VAL A 170 -10.18 12.49 -6.42
CA VAL A 170 -10.91 12.84 -7.65
C VAL A 170 -11.97 11.77 -8.00
N VAL A 171 -11.64 10.49 -7.90
CA VAL A 171 -12.55 9.38 -8.20
C VAL A 171 -13.74 9.39 -7.21
N VAL A 172 -13.47 9.56 -5.91
CA VAL A 172 -14.52 9.63 -4.88
C VAL A 172 -15.42 10.82 -5.10
N LEU A 173 -14.86 12.03 -5.29
CA LEU A 173 -15.66 13.24 -5.51
C LEU A 173 -16.50 13.16 -6.79
N ARG A 174 -16.01 12.51 -7.85
CA ARG A 174 -16.80 12.27 -9.07
C ARG A 174 -17.97 11.33 -8.80
N ALA A 175 -17.75 10.24 -8.07
CA ALA A 175 -18.81 9.30 -7.69
C ALA A 175 -19.88 9.99 -6.82
N MET A 176 -19.47 10.86 -5.90
CA MET A 176 -20.40 11.60 -5.02
C MET A 176 -21.20 12.68 -5.75
N ARG A 177 -20.71 13.24 -6.83
CA ARG A 177 -21.43 14.24 -7.64
C ARG A 177 -22.57 13.64 -8.49
N GLN A 178 -22.59 12.34 -8.64
CA GLN A 178 -23.58 11.62 -9.45
C GLN A 178 -24.41 10.74 -8.51
N PRO A 179 -25.60 11.19 -8.10
CA PRO A 179 -26.48 10.35 -7.29
C PRO A 179 -26.87 9.08 -8.07
N GLN A 180 -27.07 7.99 -7.35
CA GLN A 180 -27.52 6.75 -7.95
C GLN A 180 -28.91 6.96 -8.55
N ALA A 181 -29.12 6.59 -9.81
CA ALA A 181 -30.46 6.61 -10.40
C ALA A 181 -31.33 5.66 -9.58
N VAL A 182 -32.42 6.20 -8.99
CA VAL A 182 -33.39 5.39 -8.28
C VAL A 182 -34.07 4.51 -9.34
N SER A 183 -33.76 3.23 -9.34
CA SER A 183 -34.54 2.24 -10.12
C SER A 183 -35.88 2.07 -9.42
N HIS A 184 -36.92 2.71 -9.96
CA HIS A 184 -38.30 2.47 -9.63
C HIS A 184 -38.76 1.12 -10.18
#